data_d60b339874f0d3fc124eaf3edb9cff3a
#
_entry.id   d60b339874f0d3fc124eaf3edb9cff3a
#
_cell.length_a   1.000
_cell.length_b   1.000
_cell.length_c   1.000
_cell.angle_alpha   90.00
_cell.angle_beta   90.00
_cell.angle_gamma   90.00
#
_symmetry.space_group_name_H-M   'P 1'
#
loop_
_entity.id
_entity.type
_entity.pdbx_description
1 polymer ?
#
loop_
_entity_poly.entity_id
_entity_poly.type
_entity_poly.pdbx_seq_one_letter_code
_entity_poly.pdbx_strand_id
1 'polypeptide(L)'
;MAKLKRRKPRRRKQVIPSQPNDIPYSKWRIEWVDALSDSGWADDREFTRMKLAKPVNEGWLFSKDKTSVKIFASYDVDTATKDITFGDRTMIPTSWVVKMTKIGSV
;
A
#
# COMPACT_ATOMS: atom_id res chain seq x y z
N MET A 1 2.71 13.22 17.92
CA MET A 1 3.41 13.37 17.47
C MET A 1 3.22 13.75 17.23
N ALA A 2 3.77 13.31 17.38
CA ALA A 2 4.48 13.62 16.92
C ALA A 2 4.34 13.91 16.86
N LYS A 3 4.67 13.85 16.70
CA LYS A 3 5.40 14.20 16.48
C LYS A 3 5.46 14.59 16.09
N LEU A 4 5.99 14.58 16.74
CA LEU A 4 6.70 15.22 16.25
C LEU A 4 6.59 15.53 16.15
N LYS A 5 7.04 15.07 15.75
CA LYS A 5 7.59 15.53 15.53
C LYS A 5 7.68 15.67 15.16
N ARG A 6 7.58 15.74 15.32
CA ARG A 6 8.38 15.84 14.96
C ARG A 6 8.66 15.76 14.69
N ARG A 7 8.73 15.61 14.75
CA ARG A 7 9.70 15.36 14.41
C ARG A 7 10.02 15.08 14.11
N LYS A 8 10.07 15.01 14.20
CA LYS A 8 11.13 14.59 13.81
C LYS A 8 11.35 14.28 13.57
N PRO A 9 11.32 14.24 14.15
CA PRO A 9 12.32 13.88 13.65
C PRO A 9 12.31 13.60 13.65
N ARG A 10 12.77 13.43 13.64
CA ARG A 10 13.78 12.95 13.33
C ARG A 10 14.03 12.62 13.17
N ARG A 11 14.02 12.55 13.49
CA ARG A 11 15.01 12.08 13.11
C ARG A 11 15.32 11.76 12.88
N ARG A 12 15.48 11.61 13.44
CA ARG A 12 16.31 11.44 12.94
C ARG A 12 16.59 11.05 12.53
N LYS A 13 16.73 10.81 12.94
CA LYS A 13 17.39 10.63 12.44
C LYS A 13 17.21 10.38 11.75
N GLN A 14 17.18 10.08 11.88
CA GLN A 14 17.32 10.01 11.11
C GLN A 14 17.19 9.53 10.55
N VAL A 15 17.13 9.43 10.71
CA VAL A 15 17.30 9.01 10.01
C VAL A 15 17.26 8.67 9.39
N ILE A 16 17.28 8.50 9.20
CA ILE A 16 17.42 8.09 8.61
C ILE A 16 17.48 7.60 8.11
N PRO A 17 17.72 7.50 7.80
CA PRO A 17 17.76 6.79 7.38
C PRO A 17 17.55 6.28 6.91
N SER A 18 17.63 6.01 6.78
CA SER A 18 17.42 5.34 6.47
C SER A 18 17.19 4.58 6.35
N GLN A 19 16.97 4.38 6.38
CA GLN A 19 16.67 3.56 6.48
C GLN A 19 16.57 2.57 6.95
N PRO A 20 17.15 2.38 6.81
CA PRO A 20 16.70 1.06 6.83
C PRO A 20 15.47 0.97 7.65
N ASN A 21 15.06 -0.16 7.88
CA ASN A 21 13.69 -0.37 8.24
C ASN A 21 13.43 -0.12 9.71
N ASP A 22 12.74 0.93 9.99
CA ASP A 22 12.24 1.24 11.31
C ASP A 22 11.07 0.36 11.69
N ILE A 23 10.56 -0.42 10.74
CA ILE A 23 9.32 -1.16 10.91
C ILE A 23 9.48 -2.61 10.45
N PRO A 24 8.78 -3.56 11.10
CA PRO A 24 8.90 -4.97 10.78
C PRO A 24 7.99 -5.40 9.62
N TYR A 25 7.96 -4.61 8.55
CA TYR A 25 7.10 -4.89 7.40
C TYR A 25 7.93 -4.82 6.12
N SER A 26 7.73 -5.77 5.21
CA SER A 26 8.37 -5.74 3.92
C SER A 26 7.52 -4.97 2.93
N LYS A 27 8.18 -4.45 1.91
CA LYS A 27 7.54 -3.64 0.88
C LYS A 27 7.23 -4.50 -0.32
N TRP A 28 6.02 -4.33 -0.88
CA TRP A 28 5.51 -5.16 -1.97
C TRP A 28 4.92 -4.31 -3.07
N ARG A 29 5.00 -4.84 -4.28
CA ARG A 29 4.29 -4.35 -5.45
C ARG A 29 3.13 -5.31 -5.69
N ILE A 30 1.92 -4.77 -5.77
CA ILE A 30 0.71 -5.57 -5.94
C ILE A 30 0.03 -5.16 -7.23
N GLU A 31 -0.11 -6.12 -8.14
CA GLU A 31 -0.82 -5.96 -9.40
C GLU A 31 -2.17 -6.64 -9.25
N TRP A 32 -3.23 -5.91 -9.50
CA TRP A 32 -4.57 -6.45 -9.28
C TRP A 32 -5.52 -5.94 -10.35
N VAL A 33 -6.72 -6.52 -10.41
CA VAL A 33 -7.76 -6.12 -11.36
C VAL A 33 -8.91 -5.50 -10.58
N ASP A 34 -9.49 -4.45 -11.16
CA ASP A 34 -10.57 -3.72 -10.51
C ASP A 34 -11.74 -3.58 -11.49
N ALA A 35 -12.91 -3.37 -10.92
CA ALA A 35 -14.10 -3.09 -11.70
C ALA A 35 -13.92 -1.80 -12.48
N LEU A 36 -14.53 -1.74 -13.64
CA LEU A 36 -14.54 -0.54 -14.47
C LEU A 36 -15.98 -0.20 -14.80
N SER A 37 -16.35 1.05 -14.61
CA SER A 37 -17.69 1.55 -14.92
C SER A 37 -17.61 2.67 -15.95
N ASP A 38 -18.55 2.69 -16.85
CA ASP A 38 -18.66 3.75 -17.85
C ASP A 38 -20.15 4.02 -18.05
N SER A 39 -20.58 5.27 -17.81
CA SER A 39 -21.98 5.66 -17.91
C SER A 39 -22.39 6.08 -19.31
N GLY A 40 -21.45 6.05 -20.27
CA GLY A 40 -21.72 6.41 -21.66
C GLY A 40 -22.44 5.29 -22.41
N TRP A 41 -22.77 5.59 -23.65
CA TRP A 41 -23.41 4.63 -24.55
C TRP A 41 -22.35 3.92 -25.37
N ALA A 42 -22.55 2.63 -25.62
CA ALA A 42 -21.63 1.82 -26.41
C ALA A 42 -22.43 0.78 -27.19
N ASP A 43 -21.95 0.47 -28.41
CA ASP A 43 -22.51 -0.67 -29.13
C ASP A 43 -21.89 -1.98 -28.61
N ASP A 44 -22.34 -3.11 -29.17
CA ASP A 44 -21.90 -4.43 -28.70
C ASP A 44 -20.39 -4.63 -28.91
N ARG A 45 -19.81 -4.08 -29.97
CA ARG A 45 -18.37 -4.20 -30.25
C ARG A 45 -17.55 -3.43 -29.24
N GLU A 46 -17.98 -2.20 -28.94
CA GLU A 46 -17.31 -1.36 -27.95
C GLU A 46 -17.40 -1.97 -26.56
N PHE A 47 -18.59 -2.47 -26.20
CA PHE A 47 -18.78 -3.09 -24.92
C PHE A 47 -17.94 -4.36 -24.77
N THR A 48 -17.86 -5.17 -25.82
CA THR A 48 -17.03 -6.37 -25.81
C THR A 48 -15.55 -6.06 -25.59
N ARG A 49 -15.07 -4.92 -26.07
CA ARG A 49 -13.66 -4.51 -25.91
C ARG A 49 -13.35 -3.91 -24.56
N MET A 50 -14.36 -3.65 -23.75
CA MET A 50 -14.17 -3.08 -22.41
C MET A 50 -13.41 -4.07 -21.53
N LYS A 51 -12.37 -3.59 -20.84
CA LYS A 51 -11.50 -4.43 -20.01
C LYS A 51 -11.51 -3.94 -18.58
N LEU A 52 -11.24 -4.85 -17.65
CA LEU A 52 -11.07 -4.48 -16.26
C LEU A 52 -9.88 -3.55 -16.08
N ALA A 53 -9.96 -2.66 -15.13
CA ALA A 53 -8.84 -1.82 -14.76
C ALA A 53 -7.74 -2.69 -14.12
N LYS A 54 -6.48 -2.30 -14.33
CA LYS A 54 -5.32 -3.08 -13.84
C LYS A 54 -4.41 -2.17 -13.03
N PRO A 55 -4.84 -1.76 -11.85
CA PRO A 55 -4.00 -0.89 -11.02
C PRO A 55 -2.81 -1.63 -10.42
N VAL A 56 -1.80 -0.86 -10.08
CA VAL A 56 -0.61 -1.35 -9.40
C VAL A 56 -0.41 -0.47 -8.16
N ASN A 57 -0.27 -1.11 -7.02
CA ASN A 57 0.03 -0.42 -5.77
C ASN A 57 1.36 -0.91 -5.22
N GLU A 58 2.10 0.00 -4.60
CA GLU A 58 3.31 -0.34 -3.87
C GLU A 58 3.17 0.17 -2.44
N GLY A 59 3.56 -0.67 -1.50
CA GLY A 59 3.48 -0.29 -0.10
C GLY A 59 3.98 -1.42 0.79
N TRP A 60 4.06 -1.13 2.08
CA TRP A 60 4.45 -2.15 3.06
C TRP A 60 3.25 -3.03 3.35
N LEU A 61 3.50 -4.33 3.41
CA LEU A 61 2.45 -5.32 3.65
C LEU A 61 2.15 -5.39 5.14
N PHE A 62 0.93 -4.99 5.51
CA PHE A 62 0.46 -5.09 6.89
C PHE A 62 -0.05 -6.50 7.17
N SER A 63 -0.90 -7.03 6.30
CA SER A 63 -1.45 -8.37 6.45
C SER A 63 -2.00 -8.88 5.13
N LYS A 64 -2.07 -10.20 5.03
CA LYS A 64 -2.70 -10.87 3.89
C LYS A 64 -3.39 -12.12 4.40
N ASP A 65 -4.66 -12.26 4.06
CA ASP A 65 -5.43 -13.46 4.38
C ASP A 65 -6.30 -13.84 3.18
N LYS A 66 -7.25 -14.76 3.39
CA LYS A 66 -8.13 -15.21 2.31
C LYS A 66 -9.04 -14.11 1.80
N THR A 67 -9.28 -13.09 2.61
CA THR A 67 -10.27 -12.06 2.33
C THR A 67 -9.64 -10.81 1.74
N SER A 68 -8.53 -10.36 2.32
CA SER A 68 -7.96 -9.09 1.91
C SER A 68 -6.45 -9.02 2.08
N VAL A 69 -5.85 -8.14 1.28
CA VAL A 69 -4.45 -7.72 1.40
C VAL A 69 -4.48 -6.28 1.86
N LYS A 70 -3.79 -5.98 2.96
CA LYS A 70 -3.73 -4.63 3.52
C LYS A 70 -2.30 -4.10 3.41
N ILE A 71 -2.16 -2.94 2.78
CA ILE A 71 -0.87 -2.27 2.65
C ILE A 71 -0.99 -0.82 3.12
N PHE A 72 0.14 -0.23 3.43
CA PHE A 72 0.21 1.19 3.78
C PHE A 72 1.43 1.80 3.09
N ALA A 73 1.35 3.09 2.77
CA ALA A 73 2.40 3.78 2.05
C ALA A 73 3.07 4.87 2.89
N SER A 74 2.56 5.13 4.07
CA SER A 74 3.19 6.05 5.02
C SER A 74 2.97 5.56 6.43
N TYR A 75 3.83 5.98 7.34
CA TYR A 75 3.72 5.58 8.75
C TYR A 75 4.43 6.57 9.63
N ASP A 76 4.10 6.51 10.91
CA ASP A 76 4.77 7.28 11.94
C ASP A 76 5.07 6.35 13.12
N VAL A 77 6.26 6.47 13.68
CA VAL A 77 6.68 5.66 14.84
C VAL A 77 6.86 6.58 16.03
N ASP A 78 6.13 6.31 17.10
CA ASP A 78 6.31 7.04 18.36
C ASP A 78 7.65 6.63 18.96
N THR A 79 8.52 7.61 19.20
CA THR A 79 9.88 7.32 19.66
C THR A 79 9.93 6.78 21.09
N ALA A 80 8.94 7.13 21.91
CA ALA A 80 8.90 6.69 23.30
C ALA A 80 8.29 5.29 23.44
N THR A 81 7.15 5.04 22.82
CA THR A 81 6.42 3.79 22.96
C THR A 81 6.74 2.79 21.87
N LYS A 82 7.31 3.23 20.75
CA LYS A 82 7.56 2.43 19.56
C LYS A 82 6.28 1.99 18.85
N ASP A 83 5.15 2.60 19.21
CA ASP A 83 3.89 2.35 18.50
C ASP A 83 3.94 2.92 17.10
N ILE A 84 3.35 2.20 16.16
CA ILE A 84 3.31 2.60 14.75
C ILE A 84 1.88 2.98 14.40
N THR A 85 1.74 4.14 13.74
CA THR A 85 0.47 4.51 13.12
C THR A 85 0.66 4.48 11.60
N PHE A 86 -0.36 4.01 10.91
CA PHE A 86 -0.29 3.70 9.48
C PHE A 86 -1.14 4.70 8.69
N GLY A 87 -0.54 5.24 7.62
CA GLY A 87 -1.22 6.16 6.71
C GLY A 87 -1.23 5.63 5.29
N ASP A 88 -2.04 6.27 4.45
CA ASP A 88 -2.20 5.87 3.04
C ASP A 88 -2.47 4.38 2.94
N ARG A 89 -3.50 3.95 3.65
CA ARG A 89 -3.86 2.53 3.75
C ARG A 89 -4.73 2.12 2.59
N THR A 90 -4.43 0.95 2.04
CA THR A 90 -5.22 0.36 0.96
C THR A 90 -5.54 -1.08 1.32
N MET A 91 -6.79 -1.46 1.08
CA MET A 91 -7.24 -2.84 1.27
C MET A 91 -7.77 -3.36 -0.05
N ILE A 92 -7.22 -4.48 -0.51
CA ILE A 92 -7.54 -5.07 -1.80
C ILE A 92 -8.11 -6.46 -1.55
N PRO A 93 -9.26 -6.82 -2.17
CA PRO A 93 -9.76 -8.19 -2.06
C PRO A 93 -8.69 -9.16 -2.57
N THR A 94 -8.39 -10.18 -1.79
CA THR A 94 -7.35 -11.14 -2.16
C THR A 94 -7.62 -11.81 -3.50
N SER A 95 -8.91 -12.09 -3.79
CA SER A 95 -9.30 -12.71 -5.05
C SER A 95 -9.05 -11.81 -6.27
N TRP A 96 -8.84 -10.52 -6.07
CA TRP A 96 -8.58 -9.57 -7.17
C TRP A 96 -7.10 -9.40 -7.46
N VAL A 97 -6.24 -9.94 -6.61
CA VAL A 97 -4.78 -9.82 -6.78
C VAL A 97 -4.31 -10.78 -7.86
N VAL A 98 -3.55 -10.26 -8.82
CA VAL A 98 -2.99 -11.03 -9.92
C VAL A 98 -1.57 -11.47 -9.59
N LYS A 99 -0.78 -10.56 -9.01
CA LYS A 99 0.63 -10.83 -8.73
C LYS A 99 1.12 -9.96 -7.57
N MET A 100 1.94 -10.54 -6.72
CA MET A 100 2.63 -9.81 -5.65
C MET A 100 4.12 -10.04 -5.78
N THR A 101 4.89 -8.95 -5.74
CA THR A 101 6.34 -9.01 -5.85
C THR A 101 6.95 -8.26 -4.68
N LYS A 102 7.81 -8.92 -3.93
CA LYS A 102 8.51 -8.27 -2.82
C LYS A 102 9.58 -7.34 -3.39
N ILE A 103 9.54 -6.07 -3.00
CA ILE A 103 10.43 -5.05 -3.54
C ILE A 103 11.31 -4.40 -2.48
N GLY A 104 11.09 -4.75 -1.23
CA GLY A 104 11.92 -4.25 -0.14
C GLY A 104 11.90 -5.21 1.03
N SER A 105 13.07 -5.41 1.65
CA SER A 105 13.16 -6.28 2.81
C SER A 105 12.87 -5.55 4.10
N VAL A 106 12.56 -6.31 5.08
CA VAL A 106 12.48 -5.83 6.45
C VAL A 106 13.88 -5.59 7.00
#